data_8b6b2eeb05fb65bf06efe99b162597af
#
_entry.id   8b6b2eeb05fb65bf06efe99b162597af
#
_cell.length_a   1.000
_cell.length_b   1.000
_cell.length_c   1.000
_cell.angle_alpha   90.00
_cell.angle_beta   90.00
_cell.angle_gamma   90.00
#
_symmetry.space_group_name_H-M   'P 1'
#
loop_
_entity.id
_entity.type
_entity.pdbx_description
1 polymer ?
#
loop_
_entity_poly.entity_id
_entity_poly.type
_entity_poly.pdbx_seq_one_letter_code
_entity_poly.pdbx_strand_id
1 'polypeptide(L)'
;HLINNKTEDDQYNFDSTPRQDDIGGNSWDFVSPSRLLFGASYTFGNLAIVSVDYEREWYNGIRVKNVPEGADFHPEAYKAEFKNNYKGTNTLRAGVEVRPLPIFAVRLGGGYTDSMFKDRQQYYNSPSVYESYYITGGLGINLGRNTVLDVAYQNVTEKQTPYELFFSKYQNGGGMKTYSGLYDTKQTRHYISMTLGFRF
;
A
#
# COMPACT_ATOMS: atom_id res chain seq x y z
N HIS A 1 13.31 -18.20 6.43
CA HIS A 1 14.68 -18.73 6.58
C HIS A 1 15.37 -17.90 7.65
N LEU A 2 15.48 -18.45 8.85
CA LEU A 2 16.27 -17.88 9.92
C LEU A 2 17.71 -18.39 9.76
N ILE A 3 18.62 -17.46 9.56
CA ILE A 3 20.05 -17.76 9.56
C ILE A 3 20.48 -17.89 11.01
N ASN A 4 20.71 -19.11 11.45
CA ASN A 4 21.18 -19.37 12.78
C ASN A 4 22.67 -19.69 12.77
N ASN A 5 23.38 -18.93 13.56
CA ASN A 5 24.75 -19.15 14.02
C ASN A 5 25.84 -19.37 12.96
N LYS A 6 26.74 -18.41 12.93
CA LYS A 6 28.07 -18.56 12.38
C LYS A 6 28.82 -19.60 13.23
N THR A 7 29.13 -20.76 12.66
CA THR A 7 30.04 -21.71 13.28
C THR A 7 31.47 -21.20 13.15
N GLU A 8 32.41 -21.71 13.97
CA GLU A 8 33.84 -21.31 13.96
C GLU A 8 34.49 -21.40 12.57
N ASP A 9 33.87 -22.12 11.62
CA ASP A 9 34.37 -22.34 10.26
C ASP A 9 33.67 -21.43 9.22
N ASP A 10 33.00 -20.34 9.63
CA ASP A 10 32.24 -19.43 8.73
C ASP A 10 31.15 -20.13 7.88
N GLN A 11 30.72 -21.33 8.22
CA GLN A 11 29.62 -22.02 7.56
C GLN A 11 28.28 -21.60 8.19
N TYR A 12 27.35 -21.14 7.34
CA TYR A 12 25.97 -20.88 7.76
C TYR A 12 25.23 -22.21 7.87
N ASN A 13 24.79 -22.54 9.04
CA ASN A 13 23.95 -23.72 9.27
C ASN A 13 22.49 -23.32 9.11
N PHE A 14 21.83 -23.82 8.08
CA PHE A 14 20.39 -23.67 7.88
C PHE A 14 19.68 -24.80 8.63
N ASP A 15 19.30 -24.55 9.86
CA ASP A 15 18.40 -25.45 10.56
C ASP A 15 16.95 -25.06 10.23
N SER A 16 16.21 -25.99 9.64
CA SER A 16 14.80 -25.81 9.32
C SER A 16 13.88 -25.97 10.53
N THR A 17 14.39 -26.44 11.66
CA THR A 17 13.65 -26.52 12.91
C THR A 17 13.96 -25.30 13.78
N PRO A 18 12.96 -24.43 14.06
CA PRO A 18 13.14 -23.35 15.02
C PRO A 18 13.53 -23.95 16.37
N ARG A 19 14.66 -23.55 16.93
CA ARG A 19 14.97 -23.89 18.31
C ARG A 19 14.02 -23.15 19.24
N GLN A 20 13.62 -23.80 20.31
CA GLN A 20 12.68 -23.22 21.29
C GLN A 20 13.27 -21.97 21.99
N ASP A 21 14.58 -21.86 22.03
CA ASP A 21 15.36 -20.74 22.51
C ASP A 21 15.43 -19.59 21.48
N ASP A 22 15.34 -19.89 20.17
CA ASP A 22 15.30 -18.90 19.09
C ASP A 22 13.88 -18.29 18.89
N ILE A 23 12.85 -19.04 19.30
CA ILE A 23 11.47 -18.58 19.47
C ILE A 23 11.30 -18.08 20.93
N GLY A 24 12.37 -17.58 21.52
CA GLY A 24 12.28 -17.02 22.85
C GLY A 24 11.08 -16.10 22.92
N GLY A 25 10.13 -16.42 23.78
CA GLY A 25 8.78 -15.86 23.85
C GLY A 25 8.69 -14.33 23.94
N ASN A 26 9.35 -13.65 23.04
CA ASN A 26 9.36 -12.22 22.88
C ASN A 26 8.07 -11.81 22.16
N SER A 27 7.01 -11.68 22.91
CA SER A 27 5.79 -11.03 22.42
C SER A 27 5.95 -9.52 22.53
N TRP A 28 5.55 -8.81 21.51
CA TRP A 28 5.44 -7.36 21.50
C TRP A 28 4.16 -6.95 20.76
N ASP A 29 3.63 -5.78 21.09
CA ASP A 29 2.41 -5.28 20.51
C ASP A 29 2.72 -4.24 19.43
N PHE A 30 2.18 -4.45 18.25
CA PHE A 30 2.20 -3.44 17.18
C PHE A 30 0.89 -2.65 17.20
N VAL A 31 0.99 -1.34 17.42
CA VAL A 31 -0.17 -0.43 17.34
C VAL A 31 -0.22 0.16 15.94
N SER A 32 -1.22 -0.29 15.17
CA SER A 32 -1.50 0.21 13.82
C SER A 32 -1.95 1.68 13.83
N PRO A 33 -1.87 2.39 12.69
CA PRO A 33 -2.36 3.76 12.59
C PRO A 33 -3.85 3.84 12.89
N SER A 34 -4.26 4.91 13.58
CA SER A 34 -5.67 5.23 13.73
C SER A 34 -6.24 5.66 12.40
N ARG A 35 -7.51 5.31 12.14
CA ARG A 35 -8.19 5.59 10.89
C ARG A 35 -9.58 6.17 11.14
N LEU A 36 -9.96 7.15 10.34
CA LEU A 36 -11.27 7.75 10.31
C LEU A 36 -11.82 7.67 8.88
N LEU A 37 -13.04 7.16 8.75
CA LEU A 37 -13.75 7.04 7.49
C LEU A 37 -15.05 7.82 7.53
N PHE A 38 -15.32 8.58 6.47
CA PHE A 38 -16.61 9.17 6.16
C PHE A 38 -17.05 8.77 4.76
N GLY A 39 -18.29 8.32 4.63
CA GLY A 39 -18.89 8.03 3.34
C GLY A 39 -20.30 8.62 3.26
N ALA A 40 -20.64 9.12 2.09
CA ALA A 40 -21.98 9.57 1.78
C ALA A 40 -22.39 9.13 0.37
N SER A 41 -23.64 8.72 0.23
CA SER A 41 -24.20 8.39 -1.07
C SER A 41 -25.61 8.98 -1.21
N TYR A 42 -25.96 9.33 -2.42
CA TYR A 42 -27.28 9.81 -2.74
C TYR A 42 -27.82 9.11 -4.00
N THR A 43 -29.08 8.69 -3.93
CA THR A 43 -29.75 7.96 -5.01
C THR A 43 -30.83 8.87 -5.62
N PHE A 44 -30.71 9.12 -6.91
CA PHE A 44 -31.67 9.90 -7.70
C PHE A 44 -32.71 8.96 -8.31
N GLY A 45 -33.70 8.60 -7.51
CA GLY A 45 -34.73 7.64 -7.93
C GLY A 45 -34.09 6.32 -8.41
N ASN A 46 -34.52 5.83 -9.57
CA ASN A 46 -33.94 4.63 -10.20
C ASN A 46 -32.87 4.96 -11.27
N LEU A 47 -32.56 6.23 -11.44
CA LEU A 47 -31.72 6.71 -12.55
C LEU A 47 -30.25 6.72 -12.22
N ALA A 48 -29.86 7.22 -11.04
CA ALA A 48 -28.45 7.41 -10.73
C ALA A 48 -28.16 7.27 -9.23
N ILE A 49 -26.92 6.89 -8.93
CA ILE A 49 -26.35 6.87 -7.59
C ILE A 49 -25.01 7.62 -7.66
N VAL A 50 -24.79 8.52 -6.70
CA VAL A 50 -23.51 9.21 -6.53
C VAL A 50 -22.97 8.86 -5.14
N SER A 51 -21.69 8.59 -5.03
CA SER A 51 -21.02 8.34 -3.75
C SER A 51 -19.72 9.11 -3.63
N VAL A 52 -19.39 9.48 -2.40
CA VAL A 52 -18.11 10.10 -2.02
C VAL A 52 -17.67 9.48 -0.71
N ASP A 53 -16.40 9.11 -0.63
CA ASP A 53 -15.75 8.57 0.56
C ASP A 53 -14.49 9.36 0.86
N TYR A 54 -14.28 9.70 2.12
CA TYR A 54 -13.08 10.31 2.64
C TYR A 54 -12.52 9.46 3.76
N GLU A 55 -11.21 9.21 3.70
CA GLU A 55 -10.48 8.44 4.71
C GLU A 55 -9.25 9.24 5.17
N ARG A 56 -9.06 9.30 6.48
CA ARG A 56 -7.87 9.84 7.13
C ARG A 56 -7.19 8.77 7.95
N GLU A 57 -5.92 8.54 7.70
CA GLU A 57 -5.08 7.59 8.43
C GLU A 57 -3.87 8.30 9.05
N TRP A 58 -3.54 8.02 10.33
CA TRP A 58 -2.45 8.69 11.06
C TRP A 58 -1.25 7.76 11.22
N TYR A 59 -0.41 7.63 10.18
CA TYR A 59 0.79 6.79 10.19
C TYR A 59 1.84 7.23 11.21
N ASN A 60 1.90 8.51 11.54
CA ASN A 60 2.76 9.04 12.59
C ASN A 60 2.38 8.57 14.00
N GLY A 61 1.25 7.89 14.17
CA GLY A 61 0.79 7.27 15.42
C GLY A 61 1.22 5.82 15.61
N ILE A 62 1.89 5.21 14.63
CA ILE A 62 2.41 3.85 14.71
C ILE A 62 3.43 3.75 15.85
N ARG A 63 3.35 2.68 16.63
CA ARG A 63 4.28 2.41 17.74
C ARG A 63 4.29 0.93 18.08
N VAL A 64 5.39 0.52 18.68
CA VAL A 64 5.56 -0.80 19.27
C VAL A 64 5.52 -0.66 20.78
N LYS A 65 4.87 -1.58 21.48
CA LYS A 65 4.72 -1.63 22.93
C LYS A 65 5.07 -3.00 23.46
N ASN A 66 5.18 -3.08 24.79
CA ASN A 66 5.37 -4.34 25.52
C ASN A 66 6.56 -5.16 24.99
N VAL A 67 7.63 -4.48 24.60
CA VAL A 67 8.87 -5.14 24.20
C VAL A 67 9.53 -5.70 25.45
N PRO A 68 9.96 -6.97 25.45
CA PRO A 68 10.64 -7.59 26.59
C PRO A 68 11.92 -6.86 26.99
N GLU A 69 12.20 -6.86 28.27
CA GLU A 69 13.45 -6.29 28.81
C GLU A 69 14.65 -7.11 28.30
N GLY A 70 15.66 -6.43 27.78
CA GLY A 70 16.84 -7.09 27.19
C GLY A 70 16.72 -7.43 25.71
N ALA A 71 15.58 -7.17 25.05
CA ALA A 71 15.49 -7.28 23.61
C ALA A 71 16.37 -6.22 22.91
N ASP A 72 17.08 -6.61 21.87
CA ASP A 72 17.86 -5.68 21.02
C ASP A 72 16.92 -4.88 20.08
N PHE A 73 15.91 -4.27 20.68
CA PHE A 73 14.88 -3.49 20.00
C PHE A 73 14.50 -2.26 20.81
N HIS A 74 14.62 -1.10 20.20
CA HIS A 74 14.39 0.18 20.86
C HIS A 74 13.07 0.84 20.42
N PRO A 75 11.93 0.59 21.11
CA PRO A 75 10.60 1.09 20.73
C PRO A 75 10.53 2.59 20.54
N GLU A 76 11.24 3.36 21.40
CA GLU A 76 11.23 4.82 21.33
C GLU A 76 11.94 5.35 20.08
N ALA A 77 12.97 4.65 19.56
CA ALA A 77 13.64 5.03 18.31
C ALA A 77 12.68 4.87 17.12
N TYR A 78 11.96 3.74 17.04
CA TYR A 78 10.95 3.52 16.00
C TYR A 78 9.78 4.51 16.09
N LYS A 79 9.31 4.79 17.30
CA LYS A 79 8.28 5.81 17.52
C LYS A 79 8.72 7.20 17.06
N ALA A 80 9.98 7.56 17.34
CA ALA A 80 10.57 8.81 16.86
C ALA A 80 10.68 8.82 15.33
N GLU A 81 11.09 7.72 14.72
CA GLU A 81 11.17 7.55 13.26
C GLU A 81 9.79 7.75 12.61
N PHE A 82 8.75 7.04 13.07
CA PHE A 82 7.39 7.23 12.57
C PHE A 82 6.89 8.67 12.74
N LYS A 83 7.14 9.28 13.89
CA LYS A 83 6.74 10.67 14.16
C LYS A 83 7.47 11.67 13.26
N ASN A 84 8.76 11.43 12.97
CA ASN A 84 9.59 12.36 12.22
C ASN A 84 9.40 12.21 10.71
N ASN A 85 9.27 10.99 10.19
CA ASN A 85 9.27 10.70 8.77
C ASN A 85 7.88 10.52 8.17
N TYR A 86 6.89 10.18 9.00
CA TYR A 86 5.52 9.90 8.54
C TYR A 86 4.54 10.99 8.97
N LYS A 87 3.52 11.17 8.17
CA LYS A 87 2.35 12.03 8.44
C LYS A 87 1.08 11.21 8.29
N GLY A 88 -0.07 11.83 8.52
CA GLY A 88 -1.33 11.20 8.13
C GLY A 88 -1.59 11.33 6.64
N THR A 89 -2.21 10.33 6.06
CA THR A 89 -2.69 10.33 4.67
C THR A 89 -4.16 10.72 4.58
N ASN A 90 -4.53 11.30 3.46
CA ASN A 90 -5.92 11.53 3.07
C ASN A 90 -6.20 10.70 1.83
N THR A 91 -7.31 9.99 1.83
CA THR A 91 -7.83 9.32 0.65
C THR A 91 -9.21 9.87 0.34
N LEU A 92 -9.39 10.32 -0.89
CA LEU A 92 -10.70 10.75 -1.40
C LEU A 92 -11.10 9.81 -2.54
N ARG A 93 -12.34 9.31 -2.49
CA ARG A 93 -12.92 8.47 -3.55
C ARG A 93 -14.27 9.04 -3.93
N ALA A 94 -14.58 9.00 -5.21
CA ALA A 94 -15.89 9.38 -5.72
C ALA A 94 -16.32 8.42 -6.83
N GLY A 95 -17.62 8.20 -6.92
CA GLY A 95 -18.21 7.33 -7.94
C GLY A 95 -19.61 7.75 -8.31
N VAL A 96 -19.98 7.43 -9.55
CA VAL A 96 -21.33 7.60 -10.07
C VAL A 96 -21.74 6.35 -10.85
N GLU A 97 -22.94 5.90 -10.62
CA GLU A 97 -23.63 4.92 -11.45
C GLU A 97 -24.85 5.59 -12.08
N VAL A 98 -25.03 5.42 -13.37
CA VAL A 98 -26.23 5.87 -14.10
C VAL A 98 -26.85 4.68 -14.79
N ARG A 99 -28.17 4.54 -14.65
CA ARG A 99 -29.00 3.52 -15.30
C ARG A 99 -29.93 4.16 -16.32
N PRO A 100 -29.42 4.47 -17.53
CA PRO A 100 -30.24 5.11 -18.55
C PRO A 100 -31.38 4.21 -19.02
N LEU A 101 -31.22 2.91 -18.88
CA LEU A 101 -32.20 1.88 -19.18
C LEU A 101 -32.24 0.84 -18.05
N PRO A 102 -33.37 0.16 -17.79
CA PRO A 102 -33.45 -0.87 -16.73
C PRO A 102 -32.47 -2.04 -16.91
N ILE A 103 -32.02 -2.27 -18.15
CA ILE A 103 -31.12 -3.36 -18.51
C ILE A 103 -29.66 -2.93 -18.53
N PHE A 104 -29.35 -1.64 -18.38
CA PHE A 104 -28.01 -1.12 -18.62
C PHE A 104 -27.57 -0.13 -17.53
N ALA A 105 -26.38 -0.34 -16.99
CA ALA A 105 -25.74 0.55 -16.03
C ALA A 105 -24.36 1.00 -16.52
N VAL A 106 -24.07 2.28 -16.40
CA VAL A 106 -22.74 2.87 -16.64
C VAL A 106 -22.19 3.34 -15.30
N ARG A 107 -20.94 3.00 -15.01
CA ARG A 107 -20.24 3.37 -13.77
C ARG A 107 -18.97 4.11 -14.09
N LEU A 108 -18.72 5.18 -13.38
CA LEU A 108 -17.47 5.92 -13.43
C LEU A 108 -17.04 6.20 -11.99
N GLY A 109 -15.74 6.17 -11.75
CA GLY A 109 -15.22 6.45 -10.43
C GLY A 109 -13.74 6.80 -10.47
N GLY A 110 -13.25 7.28 -9.34
CA GLY A 110 -11.86 7.58 -9.16
C GLY A 110 -11.52 7.84 -7.72
N GLY A 111 -10.23 7.84 -7.43
CA GLY A 111 -9.74 8.13 -6.09
C GLY A 111 -8.31 8.64 -6.13
N TYR A 112 -7.96 9.32 -5.07
CA TYR A 112 -6.63 9.85 -4.82
C TYR A 112 -6.23 9.59 -3.37
N THR A 113 -5.01 9.14 -3.17
CA THR A 113 -4.39 8.98 -1.86
C THR A 113 -3.09 9.77 -1.84
N ASP A 114 -2.95 10.69 -0.88
CA ASP A 114 -1.73 11.45 -0.69
C ASP A 114 -0.64 10.62 0.04
N SER A 115 0.55 11.21 0.13
CA SER A 115 1.71 10.55 0.74
C SER A 115 1.55 10.36 2.25
N MET A 116 1.99 9.19 2.73
CA MET A 116 2.23 8.97 4.16
C MET A 116 3.58 9.54 4.63
N PHE A 117 4.51 9.86 3.73
CA PHE A 117 5.80 10.44 4.06
C PHE A 117 5.71 11.97 4.11
N LYS A 118 6.42 12.59 5.05
CA LYS A 118 6.51 14.05 5.15
C LYS A 118 7.27 14.64 3.97
N ASP A 119 8.39 14.00 3.63
CA ASP A 119 9.27 14.42 2.55
C ASP A 119 9.37 13.34 1.48
N ARG A 120 9.64 13.75 0.25
CA ARG A 120 9.88 12.83 -0.86
C ARG A 120 11.34 12.41 -0.88
N GLN A 121 11.75 11.67 0.15
CA GLN A 121 13.10 11.15 0.30
C GLN A 121 13.11 9.63 0.10
N GLN A 122 14.30 9.09 -0.13
CA GLN A 122 14.50 7.65 -0.07
C GLN A 122 14.59 7.24 1.41
N TYR A 123 13.58 6.55 1.90
CA TYR A 123 13.57 6.04 3.28
C TYR A 123 14.11 4.61 3.38
N TYR A 124 14.08 3.84 2.29
CA TYR A 124 14.47 2.44 2.25
C TYR A 124 15.23 2.14 0.96
N ASN A 125 15.89 0.97 0.92
CA ASN A 125 16.62 0.50 -0.25
C ASN A 125 15.71 0.05 -1.42
N SER A 126 14.41 0.23 -1.29
CA SER A 126 13.42 -0.06 -2.34
C SER A 126 12.41 1.08 -2.47
N PRO A 127 11.85 1.29 -3.66
CA PRO A 127 10.85 2.32 -3.85
C PRO A 127 9.58 2.01 -3.05
N SER A 128 9.02 3.04 -2.42
CA SER A 128 7.76 2.97 -1.69
C SER A 128 6.72 3.87 -2.36
N VAL A 129 5.45 3.51 -2.29
CA VAL A 129 4.38 4.33 -2.86
C VAL A 129 4.32 5.66 -2.11
N TYR A 130 4.51 6.75 -2.85
CA TYR A 130 4.44 8.10 -2.32
C TYR A 130 3.02 8.66 -2.39
N GLU A 131 2.41 8.60 -3.56
CA GLU A 131 1.00 8.94 -3.78
C GLU A 131 0.40 8.07 -4.87
N SER A 132 -0.90 7.88 -4.83
CA SER A 132 -1.61 7.08 -5.84
C SER A 132 -2.91 7.72 -6.26
N TYR A 133 -3.28 7.52 -7.50
CA TYR A 133 -4.60 7.85 -8.02
C TYR A 133 -5.07 6.79 -9.00
N TYR A 134 -6.38 6.66 -9.10
CA TYR A 134 -6.97 5.74 -10.05
C TYR A 134 -8.23 6.33 -10.66
N ILE A 135 -8.54 5.86 -11.85
CA ILE A 135 -9.82 6.07 -12.53
C ILE A 135 -10.41 4.72 -12.90
N THR A 136 -11.73 4.62 -12.83
CA THR A 136 -12.46 3.40 -13.18
C THR A 136 -13.63 3.72 -14.09
N GLY A 137 -13.91 2.79 -15.00
CA GLY A 137 -15.11 2.79 -15.81
C GLY A 137 -15.72 1.40 -15.86
N GLY A 138 -17.04 1.30 -15.88
CA GLY A 138 -17.70 0.00 -15.88
C GLY A 138 -19.05 0.04 -16.60
N LEU A 139 -19.41 -1.11 -17.15
CA LEU A 139 -20.69 -1.35 -17.81
C LEU A 139 -21.34 -2.58 -17.17
N GLY A 140 -22.61 -2.45 -16.80
CA GLY A 140 -23.43 -3.53 -16.29
C GLY A 140 -24.60 -3.80 -17.25
N ILE A 141 -24.84 -5.05 -17.58
CA ILE A 141 -25.91 -5.48 -18.49
C ILE A 141 -26.72 -6.59 -17.84
N ASN A 142 -28.01 -6.39 -17.70
CA ASN A 142 -28.95 -7.43 -17.32
C ASN A 142 -29.30 -8.28 -18.55
N LEU A 143 -28.78 -9.50 -18.62
CA LEU A 143 -28.99 -10.45 -19.73
C LEU A 143 -30.31 -11.24 -19.61
N GLY A 144 -31.11 -10.96 -18.57
CA GLY A 144 -32.39 -11.59 -18.31
C GLY A 144 -32.82 -11.41 -16.87
N ARG A 145 -33.82 -12.18 -16.42
CA ARG A 145 -34.35 -12.02 -15.05
C ARG A 145 -33.32 -12.34 -13.97
N ASN A 146 -32.42 -13.26 -14.25
CA ASN A 146 -31.53 -13.86 -13.25
C ASN A 146 -30.05 -13.76 -13.60
N THR A 147 -29.67 -13.10 -14.69
CA THR A 147 -28.28 -13.04 -15.16
C THR A 147 -27.82 -11.60 -15.37
N VAL A 148 -26.66 -11.27 -14.80
CA VAL A 148 -26.04 -9.96 -14.93
C VAL A 148 -24.61 -10.15 -15.42
N LEU A 149 -24.19 -9.36 -16.41
CA LEU A 149 -22.82 -9.25 -16.87
C LEU A 149 -22.28 -7.85 -16.49
N ASP A 150 -21.18 -7.81 -15.75
CA ASP A 150 -20.44 -6.59 -15.45
C ASP A 150 -19.06 -6.65 -16.10
N VAL A 151 -18.65 -5.57 -16.76
CA VAL A 151 -17.30 -5.36 -17.27
C VAL A 151 -16.77 -4.08 -16.68
N ALA A 152 -15.57 -4.13 -16.11
CA ALA A 152 -14.95 -2.97 -15.51
C ALA A 152 -13.49 -2.82 -15.96
N TYR A 153 -13.07 -1.58 -16.11
CA TYR A 153 -11.70 -1.17 -16.35
C TYR A 153 -11.24 -0.26 -15.24
N GLN A 154 -10.00 -0.45 -14.80
CA GLN A 154 -9.34 0.43 -13.85
C GLN A 154 -7.93 0.76 -14.32
N ASN A 155 -7.58 2.03 -14.26
CA ASN A 155 -6.20 2.51 -14.40
C ASN A 155 -5.74 3.02 -13.04
N VAL A 156 -4.64 2.48 -12.54
CA VAL A 156 -4.02 2.89 -11.28
C VAL A 156 -2.64 3.45 -11.59
N THR A 157 -2.36 4.63 -11.09
CA THR A 157 -1.03 5.25 -11.18
C THR A 157 -0.50 5.51 -9.78
N GLU A 158 0.70 5.00 -9.52
CA GLU A 158 1.44 5.18 -8.28
C GLU A 158 2.73 5.95 -8.58
N LYS A 159 2.95 7.06 -7.90
CA LYS A 159 4.24 7.72 -7.83
C LYS A 159 5.00 7.16 -6.66
N GLN A 160 6.26 6.86 -6.85
CA GLN A 160 7.10 6.25 -5.83
C GLN A 160 8.09 7.27 -5.27
N THR A 161 8.64 6.97 -4.10
CA THR A 161 9.77 7.71 -3.57
C THR A 161 10.97 7.56 -4.49
N PRO A 162 11.87 8.56 -4.56
CA PRO A 162 13.10 8.43 -5.33
C PRO A 162 13.87 7.18 -4.94
N TYR A 163 14.41 6.49 -5.91
CA TYR A 163 15.11 5.22 -5.73
C TYR A 163 16.38 5.17 -6.59
N GLU A 164 17.42 4.54 -6.07
CA GLU A 164 18.66 4.30 -6.80
C GLU A 164 18.52 3.08 -7.71
N LEU A 165 18.22 3.31 -8.99
CA LEU A 165 18.15 2.24 -10.00
C LEU A 165 19.50 1.70 -10.38
N PHE A 166 20.49 2.59 -10.44
CA PHE A 166 21.84 2.26 -10.85
C PHE A 166 22.84 2.87 -9.88
N PHE A 167 23.77 2.06 -9.43
CA PHE A 167 24.93 2.54 -8.73
C PHE A 167 26.19 1.90 -9.35
N SER A 168 27.22 2.66 -9.52
CA SER A 168 28.52 2.15 -9.90
C SER A 168 29.57 2.53 -8.86
N LYS A 169 30.37 1.58 -8.49
CA LYS A 169 31.56 1.80 -7.64
C LYS A 169 32.77 1.80 -8.53
N TYR A 170 33.59 2.82 -8.47
CA TYR A 170 34.85 2.86 -9.17
C TYR A 170 35.97 3.32 -8.23
N GLN A 171 37.18 2.80 -8.48
CA GLN A 171 38.35 3.16 -7.71
C GLN A 171 39.01 4.40 -8.34
N ASN A 172 39.16 5.43 -7.53
CA ASN A 172 39.83 6.66 -7.98
C ASN A 172 40.88 7.05 -6.96
N GLY A 173 42.16 6.92 -7.34
CA GLY A 173 43.28 7.51 -6.61
C GLY A 173 43.44 7.16 -5.13
N GLY A 174 43.02 5.95 -4.70
CA GLY A 174 43.15 5.48 -3.32
C GLY A 174 41.86 5.39 -2.53
N GLY A 175 40.69 5.60 -3.16
CA GLY A 175 39.38 5.44 -2.52
C GLY A 175 38.30 4.89 -3.47
N MET A 176 37.31 4.22 -2.90
CA MET A 176 36.11 3.82 -3.63
C MET A 176 35.14 4.99 -3.68
N LYS A 177 34.79 5.45 -4.87
CA LYS A 177 33.68 6.40 -5.07
C LYS A 177 32.46 5.67 -5.62
N THR A 178 31.31 5.97 -5.06
CA THR A 178 30.03 5.47 -5.55
C THR A 178 29.32 6.59 -6.31
N TYR A 179 28.95 6.33 -7.55
CA TYR A 179 27.98 7.15 -8.27
C TYR A 179 26.63 6.50 -8.13
N SER A 180 25.70 7.23 -7.52
CA SER A 180 24.30 6.83 -7.46
C SER A 180 23.45 8.00 -7.96
N GLY A 181 22.45 7.69 -8.74
CA GLY A 181 21.42 8.64 -9.17
C GLY A 181 20.09 8.26 -8.57
N LEU A 182 19.44 9.21 -7.88
CA LEU A 182 18.05 9.04 -7.46
C LEU A 182 17.12 9.32 -8.65
N TYR A 183 16.27 8.37 -8.95
CA TYR A 183 15.31 8.45 -10.04
C TYR A 183 13.89 8.47 -9.50
N ASP A 184 13.09 9.40 -10.02
CA ASP A 184 11.65 9.41 -9.80
C ASP A 184 11.01 8.29 -10.60
N THR A 185 10.29 7.42 -9.92
CA THR A 185 9.61 6.30 -10.57
C THR A 185 8.10 6.48 -10.49
N LYS A 186 7.46 6.09 -11.57
CA LYS A 186 6.00 6.07 -11.71
C LYS A 186 5.59 4.71 -12.26
N GLN A 187 4.69 4.05 -11.57
CA GLN A 187 4.12 2.79 -12.02
C GLN A 187 2.67 3.02 -12.44
N THR A 188 2.31 2.58 -13.63
CA THR A 188 0.93 2.58 -14.12
C THR A 188 0.50 1.15 -14.39
N ARG A 189 -0.65 0.77 -13.84
CA ARG A 189 -1.26 -0.55 -14.01
C ARG A 189 -2.67 -0.42 -14.58
N HIS A 190 -3.00 -1.35 -15.46
CA HIS A 190 -4.32 -1.45 -16.09
C HIS A 190 -4.96 -2.76 -15.67
N TYR A 191 -6.19 -2.71 -15.23
CA TYR A 191 -6.97 -3.87 -14.85
C TYR A 191 -8.25 -3.90 -15.68
N ILE A 192 -8.57 -5.08 -16.19
CA ILE A 192 -9.86 -5.36 -16.82
C ILE A 192 -10.46 -6.54 -16.06
N SER A 193 -11.69 -6.40 -15.62
CA SER A 193 -12.45 -7.47 -14.96
C SER A 193 -13.78 -7.69 -15.63
N MET A 194 -14.22 -8.93 -15.65
CA MET A 194 -15.52 -9.34 -16.12
C MET A 194 -16.15 -10.28 -15.11
N THR A 195 -17.38 -9.97 -14.71
CA THR A 195 -18.13 -10.74 -13.73
C THR A 195 -19.47 -11.15 -14.32
N LEU A 196 -19.77 -12.45 -14.27
CA LEU A 196 -21.06 -13.00 -14.62
C LEU A 196 -21.76 -13.44 -13.31
N GLY A 197 -22.87 -12.79 -13.01
CA GLY A 197 -23.67 -13.05 -11.82
C GLY A 197 -24.97 -13.79 -12.16
N PHE A 198 -25.31 -14.78 -11.35
CA PHE A 198 -26.58 -15.50 -11.43
C PHE A 198 -27.36 -15.32 -10.12
N ARG A 199 -28.66 -15.04 -10.24
CA ARG A 199 -29.57 -14.95 -9.11
C ARG A 199 -30.54 -16.14 -9.17
N PHE A 200 -30.58 -16.95 -8.14
CA PHE A 200 -31.45 -18.11 -8.01
C PHE A 200 -32.74 -17.78 -7.28
#